data_7fd4900409ff5eed26e408955e44de52
#
_entry.id   7fd4900409ff5eed26e408955e44de52
#
_cell.length_a   1.000
_cell.length_b   1.000
_cell.length_c   1.000
_cell.angle_alpha   90.00
_cell.angle_beta   90.00
_cell.angle_gamma   90.00
#
_symmetry.space_group_name_H-M   'P 1'
#
loop_
_entity.id
_entity.type
_entity.pdbx_description
1 polymer ?
#
loop_
_entity_poly.entity_id
_entity_poly.type
_entity_poly.pdbx_seq_one_letter_code
_entity_poly.pdbx_strand_id
1 'polypeptide(L)'
;MTYKLYYWPHIQGRGEVVRLALEYSKSKYEDVARNVSDPDSARTLITEFLNNNNGVNLPFAPPFLIDGSTVIAQAALILYYLAPKLNLVSDKQDERLFAHQIQLTVTDFLMEVHDTHHPISNSLYYEDQIEESKKRTINFIENRIPKYLKYFETILINNKKISDWLVGSQLSYTDLSLFQIIEGLRYAFPYAITKLESKFPRVINVRNKIRDIPAINAYLNSNRRIPFNTMGVFRYYPELNKK
;
A
#
# COMPACT_ATOMS: atom_id res chain seq x y z
N MET A 1 -8.15 21.49 -9.21
CA MET A 1 -7.18 21.56 -8.09
C MET A 1 -6.16 20.44 -8.26
N THR A 2 -4.95 20.60 -7.74
CA THR A 2 -3.88 19.60 -7.82
C THR A 2 -3.63 19.10 -6.40
N TYR A 3 -3.76 17.79 -6.17
CA TYR A 3 -3.44 17.19 -4.87
C TYR A 3 -1.93 17.27 -4.63
N LYS A 4 -1.50 17.45 -3.37
CA LYS A 4 -0.09 17.38 -2.98
C LYS A 4 0.10 16.20 -2.05
N LEU A 5 0.85 15.19 -2.51
CA LEU A 5 1.19 14.01 -1.72
C LEU A 5 2.59 14.18 -1.13
N TYR A 6 2.71 14.03 0.17
CA TYR A 6 3.96 14.03 0.89
C TYR A 6 4.28 12.63 1.37
N TYR A 7 5.31 12.05 0.82
CA TYR A 7 5.87 10.76 1.24
C TYR A 7 7.36 10.68 0.91
N TRP A 8 8.04 9.70 1.51
CA TRP A 8 9.46 9.49 1.28
C TRP A 8 9.75 9.26 -0.21
N PRO A 9 10.75 9.97 -0.81
CA PRO A 9 10.90 10.04 -2.28
C PRO A 9 11.42 8.76 -2.93
N HIS A 10 12.09 7.89 -2.16
CA HIS A 10 12.82 6.75 -2.72
C HIS A 10 12.15 5.40 -2.42
N ILE A 11 11.00 5.38 -1.79
CA ILE A 11 10.28 4.16 -1.43
C ILE A 11 8.81 4.20 -1.82
N GLN A 12 8.27 3.04 -2.16
CA GLN A 12 6.84 2.88 -2.38
C GLN A 12 6.06 3.02 -1.07
N GLY A 13 6.39 2.17 -0.11
CA GLY A 13 5.86 2.16 1.24
C GLY A 13 4.33 2.32 1.31
N ARG A 14 3.87 3.01 2.34
CA ARG A 14 2.45 3.32 2.54
C ARG A 14 1.92 4.39 1.58
N GLY A 15 2.80 5.18 0.94
CA GLY A 15 2.42 6.19 -0.05
C GLY A 15 1.93 5.58 -1.36
N GLU A 16 2.34 4.36 -1.69
CA GLU A 16 2.09 3.77 -2.98
C GLU A 16 0.61 3.47 -3.25
N VAL A 17 -0.15 3.07 -2.25
CA VAL A 17 -1.60 2.84 -2.43
C VAL A 17 -2.33 4.15 -2.76
N VAL A 18 -1.83 5.29 -2.28
CA VAL A 18 -2.36 6.61 -2.63
C VAL A 18 -1.97 6.99 -4.06
N ARG A 19 -0.70 6.74 -4.46
CA ARG A 19 -0.26 6.95 -5.86
C ARG A 19 -1.10 6.14 -6.83
N LEU A 20 -1.33 4.87 -6.56
CA LEU A 20 -2.16 4.00 -7.39
C LEU A 20 -3.58 4.52 -7.57
N ALA A 21 -4.20 5.05 -6.51
CA ALA A 21 -5.54 5.65 -6.60
C ALA A 21 -5.56 6.91 -7.48
N LEU A 22 -4.56 7.78 -7.33
CA LEU A 22 -4.41 9.00 -8.12
C LEU A 22 -4.09 8.71 -9.60
N GLU A 23 -3.21 7.75 -9.86
CA GLU A 23 -2.83 7.31 -11.21
C GLU A 23 -4.00 6.59 -11.93
N TYR A 24 -4.72 5.72 -11.24
CA TYR A 24 -5.90 5.06 -11.79
C TYR A 24 -6.96 6.06 -12.24
N SER A 25 -7.24 7.04 -11.40
CA SER A 25 -8.22 8.10 -11.67
C SER A 25 -7.70 9.17 -12.64
N LYS A 26 -6.44 9.10 -13.04
CA LYS A 26 -5.75 10.14 -13.85
C LYS A 26 -5.84 11.55 -13.21
N SER A 27 -5.89 11.59 -11.88
CA SER A 27 -5.96 12.85 -11.15
C SER A 27 -4.63 13.59 -11.20
N LYS A 28 -4.71 14.92 -11.30
CA LYS A 28 -3.50 15.76 -11.22
C LYS A 28 -3.00 15.78 -9.78
N TYR A 29 -1.78 15.37 -9.57
CA TYR A 29 -1.13 15.44 -8.27
C TYR A 29 0.36 15.76 -8.39
N GLU A 30 0.90 16.27 -7.31
CA GLU A 30 2.32 16.50 -7.10
C GLU A 30 2.80 15.55 -5.99
N ASP A 31 3.80 14.72 -6.29
CA ASP A 31 4.53 13.92 -5.31
C ASP A 31 5.69 14.78 -4.80
N VAL A 32 5.40 15.59 -3.78
CA VAL A 32 6.16 16.81 -3.45
C VAL A 32 7.63 16.51 -3.17
N ALA A 33 7.93 15.51 -2.36
CA ALA A 33 9.31 15.17 -2.01
C ALA A 33 10.10 14.59 -3.20
N ARG A 34 9.42 14.05 -4.23
CA ARG A 34 10.08 13.53 -5.44
C ARG A 34 10.46 14.60 -6.46
N ASN A 35 9.91 15.79 -6.30
CA ASN A 35 10.28 16.94 -7.15
C ASN A 35 11.56 17.63 -6.65
N VAL A 36 12.09 17.20 -5.52
CA VAL A 36 13.33 17.72 -4.94
C VAL A 36 14.46 16.76 -5.29
N SER A 37 15.49 17.28 -5.96
CA SER A 37 16.61 16.46 -6.47
C SER A 37 17.56 15.98 -5.37
N ASP A 38 17.69 16.76 -4.31
CA ASP A 38 18.54 16.42 -3.18
C ASP A 38 17.74 15.64 -2.10
N PRO A 39 18.19 14.41 -1.73
CA PRO A 39 17.49 13.57 -0.76
C PRO A 39 17.33 14.18 0.62
N ASP A 40 18.32 14.94 1.09
CA ASP A 40 18.28 15.58 2.40
C ASP A 40 17.28 16.74 2.42
N SER A 41 17.25 17.53 1.36
CA SER A 41 16.24 18.57 1.17
C SER A 41 14.84 17.99 1.08
N ALA A 42 14.66 16.85 0.41
CA ALA A 42 13.36 16.15 0.34
C ALA A 42 12.90 15.67 1.73
N ARG A 43 13.83 15.16 2.55
CA ARG A 43 13.55 14.77 3.94
C ARG A 43 13.19 16.01 4.78
N THR A 44 13.99 17.06 4.67
CA THR A 44 13.81 18.33 5.41
C THR A 44 12.44 18.92 5.14
N LEU A 45 12.00 18.97 3.89
CA LEU A 45 10.68 19.46 3.49
C LEU A 45 9.53 18.74 4.21
N ILE A 46 9.62 17.42 4.38
CA ILE A 46 8.60 16.66 5.12
C ILE A 46 8.69 16.94 6.62
N THR A 47 9.90 16.92 7.18
CA THR A 47 10.09 17.10 8.63
C THR A 47 9.77 18.53 9.08
N GLU A 48 10.08 19.54 8.28
CA GLU A 48 9.67 20.93 8.53
C GLU A 48 8.16 21.09 8.55
N PHE A 49 7.45 20.46 7.60
CA PHE A 49 5.99 20.48 7.62
C PHE A 49 5.43 19.87 8.90
N LEU A 50 5.99 18.72 9.35
CA LEU A 50 5.56 18.04 10.57
C LEU A 50 5.87 18.84 11.83
N ASN A 51 7.00 19.53 11.86
CA ASN A 51 7.47 20.27 13.04
C ASN A 51 6.85 21.69 13.16
N ASN A 52 6.62 22.34 12.02
CA ASN A 52 6.21 23.75 11.96
C ASN A 52 4.74 23.95 11.65
N ASN A 53 3.97 22.86 11.53
CA ASN A 53 2.54 22.96 11.28
C ASN A 53 1.81 23.31 12.58
N ASN A 54 1.48 24.59 12.77
CA ASN A 54 0.64 25.08 13.87
C ASN A 54 -0.85 24.77 13.66
N GLY A 55 -1.18 23.91 12.67
CA GLY A 55 -2.53 23.52 12.34
C GLY A 55 -3.15 22.55 13.36
N VAL A 56 -4.48 22.55 13.39
CA VAL A 56 -5.28 21.68 14.28
C VAL A 56 -5.14 20.19 13.90
N ASN A 57 -4.87 19.89 12.61
CA ASN A 57 -4.83 18.52 12.07
C ASN A 57 -3.38 18.10 11.72
N LEU A 58 -2.52 18.05 12.72
CA LEU A 58 -1.10 17.70 12.54
C LEU A 58 -0.94 16.22 12.13
N PRO A 59 -0.31 15.90 10.98
CA PRO A 59 0.09 14.54 10.66
C PRO A 59 1.14 14.02 11.65
N PHE A 60 0.99 12.77 12.10
CA PHE A 60 2.02 12.10 12.91
C PHE A 60 3.26 11.77 12.08
N ALA A 61 3.04 11.32 10.85
CA ALA A 61 4.09 10.88 9.91
C ALA A 61 3.53 10.84 8.47
N PRO A 62 4.38 10.82 7.43
CA PRO A 62 3.92 10.58 6.08
C PRO A 62 3.41 9.14 5.88
N PRO A 63 2.47 8.87 4.95
CA PRO A 63 1.96 9.83 3.97
C PRO A 63 0.94 10.81 4.57
N PHE A 64 0.97 12.03 4.04
CA PHE A 64 -0.13 12.97 4.16
C PHE A 64 -0.42 13.63 2.82
N LEU A 65 -1.67 14.05 2.65
CA LEU A 65 -2.18 14.67 1.44
C LEU A 65 -2.71 16.06 1.78
N ILE A 66 -2.45 17.02 0.89
CA ILE A 66 -3.04 18.35 0.95
C ILE A 66 -3.98 18.53 -0.25
N ASP A 67 -5.25 18.88 0.04
CA ASP A 67 -6.27 19.24 -0.94
C ASP A 67 -6.84 20.62 -0.57
N GLY A 68 -6.35 21.67 -1.23
CA GLY A 68 -6.63 23.05 -0.87
C GLY A 68 -6.13 23.41 0.53
N SER A 69 -7.05 23.68 1.46
CA SER A 69 -6.74 23.93 2.88
C SER A 69 -6.82 22.68 3.77
N THR A 70 -7.24 21.55 3.20
CA THR A 70 -7.46 20.30 3.97
C THR A 70 -6.19 19.47 4.00
N VAL A 71 -5.74 19.10 5.20
CA VAL A 71 -4.62 18.19 5.43
C VAL A 71 -5.16 16.86 5.94
N ILE A 72 -4.83 15.77 5.27
CA ILE A 72 -5.26 14.42 5.62
C ILE A 72 -4.03 13.53 5.73
N ALA A 73 -3.88 12.82 6.84
CA ALA A 73 -2.82 11.84 7.05
C ALA A 73 -3.37 10.41 7.19
N GLN A 74 -2.48 9.42 7.28
CA GLN A 74 -2.79 7.99 7.27
C GLN A 74 -3.31 7.51 5.91
N ALA A 75 -2.59 6.59 5.28
CA ALA A 75 -2.92 6.09 3.94
C ALA A 75 -4.38 5.62 3.82
N ALA A 76 -4.90 4.92 4.84
CA ALA A 76 -6.29 4.46 4.86
C ALA A 76 -7.30 5.62 4.86
N LEU A 77 -7.03 6.67 5.65
CA LEU A 77 -7.90 7.85 5.71
C LEU A 77 -7.80 8.70 4.43
N ILE A 78 -6.59 8.84 3.88
CA ILE A 78 -6.39 9.52 2.59
C ILE A 78 -7.23 8.82 1.49
N LEU A 79 -7.17 7.50 1.42
CA LEU A 79 -7.96 6.73 0.45
C LEU A 79 -9.46 6.86 0.69
N TYR A 80 -9.91 6.79 1.94
CA TYR A 80 -11.32 7.00 2.30
C TYR A 80 -11.82 8.39 1.87
N TYR A 81 -11.01 9.43 2.05
CA TYR A 81 -11.30 10.80 1.63
C TYR A 81 -11.34 10.96 0.11
N LEU A 82 -10.36 10.36 -0.60
CA LEU A 82 -10.25 10.47 -2.04
C LEU A 82 -11.28 9.62 -2.79
N ALA A 83 -11.65 8.46 -2.24
CA ALA A 83 -12.44 7.46 -2.96
C ALA A 83 -13.76 7.98 -3.55
N PRO A 84 -14.62 8.72 -2.83
CA PRO A 84 -15.84 9.28 -3.42
C PRO A 84 -15.54 10.35 -4.48
N LYS A 85 -14.46 11.11 -4.34
CA LYS A 85 -14.06 12.15 -5.29
C LYS A 85 -13.51 11.56 -6.60
N LEU A 86 -12.97 10.34 -6.54
CA LEU A 86 -12.28 9.66 -7.63
C LEU A 86 -13.10 8.50 -8.22
N ASN A 87 -14.35 8.32 -7.79
CA ASN A 87 -15.22 7.19 -8.14
C ASN A 87 -14.55 5.82 -7.84
N LEU A 88 -13.84 5.74 -6.71
CA LEU A 88 -13.14 4.53 -6.23
C LEU A 88 -13.88 3.83 -5.09
N VAL A 89 -15.11 4.20 -4.84
CA VAL A 89 -16.05 3.54 -3.94
C VAL A 89 -17.46 3.96 -4.31
N SER A 90 -18.43 3.08 -4.08
CA SER A 90 -19.84 3.34 -4.26
C SER A 90 -20.35 4.43 -3.28
N ASP A 91 -21.46 5.08 -3.63
CA ASP A 91 -22.13 6.05 -2.74
C ASP A 91 -22.91 5.38 -1.60
N LYS A 92 -23.09 4.06 -1.63
CA LYS A 92 -23.76 3.32 -0.56
C LYS A 92 -22.89 3.29 0.70
N GLN A 93 -23.46 3.68 1.81
CA GLN A 93 -22.73 3.79 3.07
C GLN A 93 -22.19 2.46 3.58
N ASP A 94 -22.94 1.37 3.45
CA ASP A 94 -22.53 0.02 3.81
C ASP A 94 -21.31 -0.46 3.00
N GLU A 95 -21.31 -0.23 1.68
CA GLU A 95 -20.17 -0.55 0.83
C GLU A 95 -18.94 0.32 1.17
N ARG A 96 -19.14 1.60 1.50
CA ARG A 96 -18.05 2.50 1.94
C ARG A 96 -17.43 2.07 3.26
N LEU A 97 -18.24 1.69 4.24
CA LEU A 97 -17.79 1.17 5.52
C LEU A 97 -17.02 -0.14 5.35
N PHE A 98 -17.56 -1.05 4.54
CA PHE A 98 -16.90 -2.32 4.27
C PHE A 98 -15.57 -2.14 3.52
N ALA A 99 -15.52 -1.26 2.52
CA ALA A 99 -14.27 -0.91 1.86
C ALA A 99 -13.23 -0.37 2.86
N HIS A 100 -13.65 0.50 3.78
CA HIS A 100 -12.73 1.04 4.78
C HIS A 100 -12.25 -0.03 5.77
N GLN A 101 -13.13 -0.93 6.20
CA GLN A 101 -12.74 -2.11 7.01
C GLN A 101 -11.67 -2.96 6.31
N ILE A 102 -11.84 -3.25 5.01
CA ILE A 102 -10.84 -3.97 4.22
C ILE A 102 -9.52 -3.19 4.17
N GLN A 103 -9.57 -1.88 3.97
CA GLN A 103 -8.37 -1.05 3.91
C GLN A 103 -7.61 -1.02 5.23
N LEU A 104 -8.28 -1.02 6.37
CA LEU A 104 -7.64 -1.14 7.69
C LEU A 104 -6.96 -2.52 7.83
N THR A 105 -7.61 -3.60 7.37
CA THR A 105 -6.99 -4.94 7.33
C THR A 105 -5.74 -4.97 6.43
N VAL A 106 -5.75 -4.24 5.30
CA VAL A 106 -4.55 -4.07 4.45
C VAL A 106 -3.45 -3.31 5.21
N THR A 107 -3.81 -2.32 6.00
CA THR A 107 -2.84 -1.58 6.82
C THR A 107 -2.17 -2.47 7.86
N ASP A 108 -2.95 -3.33 8.53
CA ASP A 108 -2.41 -4.33 9.46
C ASP A 108 -1.49 -5.31 8.74
N PHE A 109 -1.87 -5.77 7.55
CA PHE A 109 -1.04 -6.67 6.76
C PHE A 109 0.31 -6.01 6.38
N LEU A 110 0.30 -4.75 5.98
CA LEU A 110 1.53 -3.98 5.72
C LEU A 110 2.43 -3.85 6.95
N MET A 111 1.85 -3.69 8.14
CA MET A 111 2.61 -3.69 9.38
C MET A 111 3.28 -5.04 9.63
N GLU A 112 2.55 -6.14 9.44
CA GLU A 112 3.15 -7.47 9.61
C GLU A 112 4.25 -7.77 8.58
N VAL A 113 4.15 -7.25 7.36
CA VAL A 113 5.26 -7.30 6.37
C VAL A 113 6.47 -6.52 6.90
N HIS A 114 6.25 -5.31 7.40
CA HIS A 114 7.31 -4.47 7.96
C HIS A 114 8.01 -5.17 9.13
N ASP A 115 7.26 -5.81 10.02
CA ASP A 115 7.80 -6.52 11.18
C ASP A 115 8.64 -7.74 10.82
N THR A 116 8.60 -8.23 9.57
CA THR A 116 9.52 -9.31 9.15
C THR A 116 10.98 -8.89 9.13
N HIS A 117 11.25 -7.60 8.97
CA HIS A 117 12.60 -7.06 8.96
C HIS A 117 12.87 -6.00 10.05
N HIS A 118 11.86 -5.64 10.84
CA HIS A 118 11.97 -4.82 12.05
C HIS A 118 11.14 -5.41 13.21
N PRO A 119 11.43 -6.65 13.64
CA PRO A 119 10.60 -7.35 14.63
C PRO A 119 10.74 -6.81 16.06
N ILE A 120 11.89 -6.23 16.42
CA ILE A 120 12.15 -5.69 17.74
C ILE A 120 11.84 -4.20 17.79
N SER A 121 12.43 -3.42 16.87
CA SER A 121 12.31 -1.96 16.89
C SER A 121 12.53 -1.37 15.50
N ASN A 122 11.76 -0.32 15.18
CA ASN A 122 11.94 0.50 13.98
C ASN A 122 13.21 1.36 14.02
N SER A 123 13.81 1.54 15.20
CA SER A 123 15.05 2.30 15.38
C SER A 123 16.32 1.47 15.19
N LEU A 124 16.19 0.14 15.14
CA LEU A 124 17.30 -0.77 14.84
C LEU A 124 17.38 -1.04 13.34
N TYR A 125 18.58 -1.24 12.82
CA TYR A 125 18.77 -1.74 11.47
C TYR A 125 18.40 -3.23 11.38
N TYR A 126 18.16 -3.73 10.17
CA TYR A 126 17.88 -5.14 9.95
C TYR A 126 19.00 -6.04 10.46
N GLU A 127 20.23 -5.59 10.27
CA GLU A 127 21.46 -6.27 10.67
C GLU A 127 21.55 -6.51 12.19
N ASP A 128 20.90 -5.65 12.99
CA ASP A 128 20.89 -5.74 14.47
C ASP A 128 19.83 -6.73 14.99
N GLN A 129 18.95 -7.25 14.12
CA GLN A 129 17.80 -8.08 14.53
C GLN A 129 17.51 -9.24 13.54
N ILE A 130 18.57 -9.76 12.88
CA ILE A 130 18.43 -10.82 11.84
C ILE A 130 17.80 -12.09 12.39
N GLU A 131 18.17 -12.55 13.58
CA GLU A 131 17.67 -13.82 14.12
C GLU A 131 16.18 -13.72 14.50
N GLU A 132 15.75 -12.61 15.05
CA GLU A 132 14.35 -12.32 15.31
C GLU A 132 13.55 -12.16 14.01
N SER A 133 14.14 -11.51 13.02
CA SER A 133 13.57 -11.38 11.67
C SER A 133 13.32 -12.73 11.02
N LYS A 134 14.25 -13.68 11.13
CA LYS A 134 14.06 -15.06 10.64
C LYS A 134 12.88 -15.74 11.33
N LYS A 135 12.80 -15.66 12.65
CA LYS A 135 11.70 -16.26 13.44
C LYS A 135 10.35 -15.63 13.08
N ARG A 136 10.30 -14.31 13.01
CA ARG A 136 9.09 -13.55 12.65
C ARG A 136 8.63 -13.91 11.25
N THR A 137 9.55 -13.98 10.29
CA THR A 137 9.26 -14.26 8.88
C THR A 137 8.74 -15.68 8.67
N ILE A 138 9.27 -16.69 9.35
CA ILE A 138 8.74 -18.07 9.30
C ILE A 138 7.25 -18.07 9.68
N ASN A 139 6.91 -17.48 10.82
CA ASN A 139 5.51 -17.41 11.26
C ASN A 139 4.65 -16.60 10.28
N PHE A 140 5.18 -15.50 9.76
CA PHE A 140 4.48 -14.65 8.78
C PHE A 140 4.14 -15.42 7.50
N ILE A 141 5.11 -16.14 6.93
CA ILE A 141 4.93 -16.91 5.70
C ILE A 141 3.98 -18.10 5.92
N GLU A 142 4.14 -18.84 7.01
CA GLU A 142 3.39 -20.08 7.25
C GLU A 142 1.95 -19.84 7.70
N ASN A 143 1.72 -18.78 8.48
CA ASN A 143 0.44 -18.57 9.15
C ASN A 143 -0.26 -17.28 8.72
N ARG A 144 0.49 -16.17 8.59
CA ARG A 144 -0.14 -14.86 8.40
C ARG A 144 -0.50 -14.58 6.95
N ILE A 145 0.43 -14.77 6.01
CA ILE A 145 0.14 -14.62 4.56
C ILE A 145 -1.07 -15.48 4.17
N PRO A 146 -1.13 -16.79 4.46
CA PRO A 146 -2.30 -17.60 4.10
C PRO A 146 -3.61 -17.12 4.72
N LYS A 147 -3.57 -16.62 5.97
CA LYS A 147 -4.75 -16.11 6.66
C LYS A 147 -5.31 -14.86 5.97
N TYR A 148 -4.46 -13.89 5.63
CA TYR A 148 -4.87 -12.68 4.92
C TYR A 148 -5.37 -12.98 3.50
N LEU A 149 -4.64 -13.81 2.75
CA LEU A 149 -5.06 -14.17 1.40
C LEU A 149 -6.38 -14.93 1.39
N LYS A 150 -6.60 -15.83 2.35
CA LYS A 150 -7.88 -16.53 2.52
C LYS A 150 -9.03 -15.56 2.83
N TYR A 151 -8.79 -14.54 3.64
CA TYR A 151 -9.78 -13.50 3.93
C TYR A 151 -10.21 -12.77 2.66
N PHE A 152 -9.26 -12.28 1.86
CA PHE A 152 -9.57 -11.60 0.60
C PHE A 152 -10.22 -12.53 -0.43
N GLU A 153 -9.72 -13.76 -0.55
CA GLU A 153 -10.31 -14.79 -1.42
C GLU A 153 -11.78 -15.06 -1.06
N THR A 154 -12.07 -15.16 0.25
CA THR A 154 -13.44 -15.39 0.76
C THR A 154 -14.35 -14.21 0.42
N ILE A 155 -13.88 -12.97 0.58
CA ILE A 155 -14.64 -11.78 0.18
C ILE A 155 -14.96 -11.83 -1.31
N LEU A 156 -13.98 -12.12 -2.16
CA LEU A 156 -14.16 -12.21 -3.61
C LEU A 156 -15.11 -13.35 -4.02
N ILE A 157 -15.07 -14.48 -3.31
CA ILE A 157 -16.03 -15.58 -3.51
C ILE A 157 -17.45 -15.11 -3.20
N ASN A 158 -17.63 -14.43 -2.09
CA ASN A 158 -18.93 -13.96 -1.63
C ASN A 158 -19.49 -12.87 -2.54
N ASN A 159 -18.64 -11.99 -3.07
CA ASN A 159 -19.03 -10.91 -3.97
C ASN A 159 -19.22 -11.35 -5.44
N LYS A 160 -18.88 -12.59 -5.79
CA LYS A 160 -18.87 -13.10 -7.18
C LYS A 160 -20.17 -12.89 -7.95
N LYS A 161 -21.32 -12.93 -7.26
CA LYS A 161 -22.64 -12.72 -7.89
C LYS A 161 -22.84 -11.28 -8.37
N ILE A 162 -22.06 -10.34 -7.83
CA ILE A 162 -22.11 -8.91 -8.13
C ILE A 162 -20.96 -8.56 -9.08
N SER A 163 -19.73 -8.92 -8.72
CA SER A 163 -18.52 -8.62 -9.52
C SER A 163 -17.33 -9.49 -9.10
N ASP A 164 -16.18 -9.27 -9.77
CA ASP A 164 -14.90 -9.86 -9.41
C ASP A 164 -14.03 -8.90 -8.54
N TRP A 165 -14.62 -7.85 -7.96
CA TRP A 165 -13.95 -6.91 -7.09
C TRP A 165 -14.24 -7.17 -5.62
N LEU A 166 -13.45 -6.60 -4.71
CA LEU A 166 -13.62 -6.80 -3.27
C LEU A 166 -14.94 -6.23 -2.75
N VAL A 167 -15.40 -5.10 -3.30
CA VAL A 167 -16.61 -4.41 -2.82
C VAL A 167 -17.49 -3.99 -3.97
N GLY A 168 -18.77 -4.25 -3.85
CA GLY A 168 -19.78 -3.78 -4.81
C GLY A 168 -19.55 -4.27 -6.24
N SER A 169 -19.94 -3.46 -7.22
CA SER A 169 -19.94 -3.82 -8.65
C SER A 169 -18.75 -3.25 -9.44
N GLN A 170 -17.95 -2.37 -8.84
CA GLN A 170 -16.88 -1.65 -9.51
C GLN A 170 -15.56 -1.78 -8.74
N LEU A 171 -14.44 -1.56 -9.44
CA LEU A 171 -13.13 -1.45 -8.81
C LEU A 171 -13.15 -0.36 -7.74
N SER A 172 -12.61 -0.68 -6.57
CA SER A 172 -12.47 0.23 -5.44
C SER A 172 -10.99 0.45 -5.09
N TYR A 173 -10.73 1.44 -4.23
CA TYR A 173 -9.37 1.69 -3.73
C TYR A 173 -8.79 0.49 -2.96
N THR A 174 -9.64 -0.38 -2.43
CA THR A 174 -9.18 -1.59 -1.71
C THR A 174 -8.59 -2.63 -2.65
N ASP A 175 -9.11 -2.71 -3.89
CA ASP A 175 -8.55 -3.58 -4.93
C ASP A 175 -7.16 -3.10 -5.34
N LEU A 176 -6.96 -1.79 -5.51
CA LEU A 176 -5.65 -1.19 -5.78
C LEU A 176 -4.66 -1.46 -4.64
N SER A 177 -5.14 -1.41 -3.40
CA SER A 177 -4.33 -1.72 -2.22
C SER A 177 -3.96 -3.20 -2.16
N LEU A 178 -4.90 -4.11 -2.47
CA LEU A 178 -4.63 -5.54 -2.59
C LEU A 178 -3.60 -5.83 -3.69
N PHE A 179 -3.73 -5.17 -4.84
CA PHE A 179 -2.75 -5.24 -5.93
C PHE A 179 -1.33 -4.91 -5.41
N GLN A 180 -1.17 -3.81 -4.70
CA GLN A 180 0.13 -3.41 -4.15
C GLN A 180 0.68 -4.44 -3.15
N ILE A 181 -0.17 -5.02 -2.31
CA ILE A 181 0.24 -6.09 -1.39
C ILE A 181 0.78 -7.28 -2.17
N ILE A 182 0.06 -7.77 -3.18
CA ILE A 182 0.50 -8.96 -3.95
C ILE A 182 1.81 -8.69 -4.71
N GLU A 183 1.94 -7.52 -5.34
CA GLU A 183 3.20 -7.13 -6.00
C GLU A 183 4.37 -7.08 -5.00
N GLY A 184 4.13 -6.50 -3.83
CA GLY A 184 5.14 -6.42 -2.77
C GLY A 184 5.52 -7.77 -2.19
N LEU A 185 4.56 -8.66 -1.95
CA LEU A 185 4.84 -10.02 -1.47
C LEU A 185 5.60 -10.85 -2.52
N ARG A 186 5.28 -10.70 -3.81
CA ARG A 186 6.04 -11.33 -4.91
C ARG A 186 7.50 -10.90 -4.93
N TYR A 187 7.75 -9.63 -4.64
CA TYR A 187 9.11 -9.11 -4.53
C TYR A 187 9.81 -9.61 -3.26
N ALA A 188 9.17 -9.46 -2.10
CA ALA A 188 9.80 -9.75 -0.81
C ALA A 188 9.92 -11.26 -0.52
N PHE A 189 8.93 -12.08 -0.91
CA PHE A 189 8.80 -13.50 -0.57
C PHE A 189 8.45 -14.36 -1.80
N PRO A 190 9.24 -14.33 -2.89
CA PRO A 190 8.89 -14.97 -4.16
C PRO A 190 8.61 -16.48 -4.03
N TYR A 191 9.37 -17.23 -3.22
CA TYR A 191 9.11 -18.65 -3.03
C TYR A 191 7.78 -18.95 -2.33
N ALA A 192 7.49 -18.21 -1.27
CA ALA A 192 6.26 -18.40 -0.50
C ALA A 192 5.03 -18.07 -1.36
N ILE A 193 5.08 -16.97 -2.10
CA ILE A 193 3.96 -16.52 -2.92
C ILE A 193 3.72 -17.46 -4.09
N THR A 194 4.77 -17.93 -4.79
CA THR A 194 4.61 -18.90 -5.88
C THR A 194 3.85 -20.16 -5.44
N LYS A 195 4.09 -20.64 -4.21
CA LYS A 195 3.37 -21.81 -3.66
C LYS A 195 1.92 -21.50 -3.25
N LEU A 196 1.62 -20.25 -2.91
CA LEU A 196 0.31 -19.85 -2.40
C LEU A 196 -0.65 -19.38 -3.49
N GLU A 197 -0.16 -18.83 -4.60
CA GLU A 197 -1.01 -18.22 -5.65
C GLU A 197 -2.08 -19.16 -6.20
N SER A 198 -1.75 -20.45 -6.40
CA SER A 198 -2.70 -21.45 -6.88
C SER A 198 -3.86 -21.71 -5.91
N LYS A 199 -3.68 -21.40 -4.62
CA LYS A 199 -4.71 -21.56 -3.58
C LYS A 199 -5.66 -20.37 -3.50
N PHE A 200 -5.29 -19.22 -4.09
CA PHE A 200 -6.04 -17.95 -4.01
C PHE A 200 -6.26 -17.35 -5.41
N PRO A 201 -6.91 -18.08 -6.33
CA PRO A 201 -6.99 -17.70 -7.74
C PRO A 201 -7.75 -16.40 -7.99
N ARG A 202 -8.71 -16.03 -7.14
CA ARG A 202 -9.46 -14.78 -7.30
C ARG A 202 -8.64 -13.56 -6.89
N VAL A 203 -7.87 -13.67 -5.82
CA VAL A 203 -6.92 -12.64 -5.42
C VAL A 203 -5.93 -12.38 -6.56
N ILE A 204 -5.41 -13.43 -7.18
CA ILE A 204 -4.48 -13.31 -8.31
C ILE A 204 -5.18 -12.76 -9.56
N ASN A 205 -6.44 -13.12 -9.79
CA ASN A 205 -7.24 -12.54 -10.87
C ASN A 205 -7.44 -11.03 -10.71
N VAL A 206 -7.78 -10.55 -9.50
CA VAL A 206 -7.86 -9.10 -9.20
C VAL A 206 -6.54 -8.41 -9.51
N ARG A 207 -5.43 -8.97 -9.02
CA ARG A 207 -4.10 -8.45 -9.31
C ARG A 207 -3.82 -8.34 -10.81
N ASN A 208 -4.12 -9.37 -11.59
CA ASN A 208 -3.89 -9.40 -13.03
C ASN A 208 -4.77 -8.36 -13.75
N LYS A 209 -6.07 -8.31 -13.44
CA LYS A 209 -6.98 -7.31 -13.98
C LYS A 209 -6.51 -5.88 -13.74
N ILE A 210 -6.04 -5.57 -12.54
CA ILE A 210 -5.54 -4.23 -12.21
C ILE A 210 -4.29 -3.89 -13.01
N ARG A 211 -3.36 -4.84 -13.13
CA ARG A 211 -2.14 -4.65 -13.93
C ARG A 211 -2.43 -4.31 -15.39
N ASP A 212 -3.51 -4.89 -15.94
CA ASP A 212 -3.89 -4.72 -17.34
C ASP A 212 -4.70 -3.43 -17.59
N ILE A 213 -5.09 -2.70 -16.54
CA ILE A 213 -5.74 -1.39 -16.69
C ILE A 213 -4.76 -0.42 -17.35
N PRO A 214 -5.12 0.23 -18.48
CA PRO A 214 -4.18 1.06 -19.22
C PRO A 214 -3.49 2.15 -18.41
N ALA A 215 -4.21 2.81 -17.49
CA ALA A 215 -3.65 3.85 -16.64
C ALA A 215 -2.62 3.27 -15.65
N ILE A 216 -2.94 2.13 -15.03
CA ILE A 216 -2.04 1.44 -14.10
C ILE A 216 -0.84 0.88 -14.86
N ASN A 217 -1.05 0.20 -15.99
CA ASN A 217 0.04 -0.33 -16.80
C ASN A 217 1.02 0.78 -17.23
N ALA A 218 0.51 1.92 -17.70
CA ALA A 218 1.32 3.09 -18.05
C ALA A 218 2.13 3.62 -16.84
N TYR A 219 1.52 3.67 -15.66
CA TYR A 219 2.20 4.06 -14.43
C TYR A 219 3.30 3.07 -14.05
N LEU A 220 3.01 1.78 -14.06
CA LEU A 220 3.98 0.72 -13.70
C LEU A 220 5.23 0.73 -14.58
N ASN A 221 5.10 1.13 -15.85
CA ASN A 221 6.19 1.21 -16.82
C ASN A 221 6.82 2.61 -16.92
N SER A 222 6.46 3.54 -16.04
CA SER A 222 6.97 4.92 -16.05
C SER A 222 7.97 5.17 -14.91
N ASN A 223 8.77 6.24 -15.06
CA ASN A 223 9.67 6.72 -14.01
C ASN A 223 8.93 7.24 -12.75
N ARG A 224 7.61 7.39 -12.81
CA ARG A 224 6.80 7.75 -11.64
C ARG A 224 6.66 6.58 -10.65
N ARG A 225 6.69 5.33 -11.15
CA ARG A 225 6.70 4.14 -10.29
C ARG A 225 8.09 3.95 -9.68
N ILE A 226 8.18 4.03 -8.37
CA ILE A 226 9.42 3.75 -7.64
C ILE A 226 9.69 2.23 -7.70
N PRO A 227 10.90 1.77 -8.04
CA PRO A 227 11.24 0.35 -7.95
C PRO A 227 11.16 -0.16 -6.50
N PHE A 228 10.85 -1.44 -6.33
CA PHE A 228 11.07 -2.09 -5.03
C PHE A 228 12.57 -2.05 -4.67
N ASN A 229 12.87 -1.91 -3.40
CA ASN A 229 14.23 -1.84 -2.88
C ASN A 229 14.30 -2.32 -1.42
N THR A 230 15.48 -2.30 -0.83
CA THR A 230 15.71 -2.74 0.54
C THR A 230 15.51 -1.65 1.60
N MET A 231 14.89 -0.51 1.23
CA MET A 231 14.58 0.59 2.14
C MET A 231 13.08 0.70 2.43
N GLY A 232 12.23 0.09 1.58
CA GLY A 232 10.78 0.16 1.69
C GLY A 232 10.19 -0.81 2.71
N VAL A 233 8.85 -0.97 2.66
CA VAL A 233 8.12 -1.97 3.47
C VAL A 233 8.34 -3.39 2.94
N PHE A 234 8.34 -3.55 1.62
CA PHE A 234 8.64 -4.83 0.99
C PHE A 234 10.13 -4.88 0.68
N ARG A 235 10.86 -5.75 1.39
CA ARG A 235 12.29 -5.94 1.24
C ARG A 235 12.61 -7.38 0.92
N TYR A 236 13.50 -7.59 -0.03
CA TYR A 236 13.99 -8.93 -0.36
C TYR A 236 15.29 -9.18 0.38
N TYR A 237 15.27 -10.18 1.26
CA TYR A 237 16.45 -10.73 1.92
C TYR A 237 16.53 -12.22 1.62
N PRO A 238 17.62 -12.74 1.01
CA PRO A 238 17.74 -14.16 0.65
C PRO A 238 17.51 -15.11 1.82
N GLU A 239 18.00 -14.75 3.01
CA GLU A 239 17.90 -15.55 4.24
C GLU A 239 16.46 -15.62 4.79
N LEU A 240 15.60 -14.67 4.44
CA LEU A 240 14.18 -14.67 4.78
C LEU A 240 13.32 -15.43 3.73
N ASN A 241 13.94 -15.85 2.61
CA ASN A 241 13.30 -16.51 1.47
C ASN A 241 13.71 -17.98 1.32
N LYS A 242 13.90 -18.71 2.40
CA LYS A 242 14.26 -20.12 2.33
C LYS A 242 13.12 -20.95 1.75
N LYS A 243 13.49 -21.97 0.95
CA LYS A 243 12.61 -22.98 0.35
C LYS A 243 11.90 -23.82 1.42
#